data_f523d9de96e0e41dce60c0e26a3409f6
#
_entry.id   f523d9de96e0e41dce60c0e26a3409f6
#
_cell.length_a   1.000
_cell.length_b   1.000
_cell.length_c   1.000
_cell.angle_alpha   90.00
_cell.angle_beta   90.00
_cell.angle_gamma   90.00
#
_symmetry.space_group_name_H-M   'P 1'
#
loop_
_entity.id
_entity.type
_entity.pdbx_description
1 polymer ?
#
loop_
_entity_poly.entity_id
_entity_poly.type
_entity_poly.pdbx_seq_one_letter_code
_entity_poly.pdbx_strand_id
1 'polypeptide(L)'
;PQADLSYALIVREININGDIEIHQFDVAQAIIKSTKNDIELKANDKIIVFSRYEEKDVEKQALENMALSQAQQEQQQKVQLWHQFQQKEFEKYVGVESKNKESVRQKEQGRTIAQVAKQKLEGEALKAADYALFSRHNLLSPIIAKLKQQASLSQVMQLVEINGSVTYPGIYPLMVNGQVLDLVTAAGGLLESAYTKQAEITRIAINDASQIEHVKFDLEGAITGAAQSNIVLRSKDSINIFAIPNWQENVKVTLNGELKFPGTYTIRRGETLTNLLERAGGFSQFAEQKAAVFIRQSIKQQEQQQLERLSTELRRDIASRSFQNSVSGNTLSYDEMNKLLNDLADVEAVGRLVIDLPLIVNNQQNLVLQDGDVLYVPSKRDSISVIGEVNYSTSHLYKTGVSVDDYLDLSGGLKARADEDRIYIIKANGSVKIPNTGNWFAVNNSQQLEPGDTIVVPMDAGHVDKLTLWSTATQILYQLGVAVAAISSI
;
A
#
# COMPACT_ATOMS: atom_id res chain seq x y z
N PRO A 1 -2.56 -10.57 -28.18
CA PRO A 1 -2.44 -9.45 -27.23
C PRO A 1 -1.95 -9.90 -25.84
N GLN A 2 -2.20 -11.15 -25.44
CA GLN A 2 -1.83 -11.73 -24.15
C GLN A 2 -0.37 -12.21 -24.11
N ALA A 3 0.13 -12.79 -25.20
CA ALA A 3 1.45 -13.41 -25.22
C ALA A 3 2.58 -12.38 -25.20
N ASP A 4 3.60 -12.67 -24.40
CA ASP A 4 4.90 -12.01 -24.48
C ASP A 4 5.66 -12.57 -25.67
N LEU A 5 5.87 -11.75 -26.67
CA LEU A 5 6.56 -12.17 -27.90
C LEU A 5 8.09 -12.05 -27.79
N SER A 6 8.61 -11.40 -26.76
CA SER A 6 10.04 -11.21 -26.54
C SER A 6 10.68 -12.33 -25.71
N TYR A 7 9.87 -13.13 -25.02
CA TYR A 7 10.36 -14.17 -24.13
C TYR A 7 9.57 -15.47 -24.25
N ALA A 8 10.23 -16.50 -24.72
CA ALA A 8 9.72 -17.87 -24.71
C ALA A 8 10.86 -18.85 -24.44
N LEU A 9 10.51 -20.03 -23.95
CA LEU A 9 11.46 -21.08 -23.62
C LEU A 9 11.19 -22.36 -24.41
N ILE A 10 12.26 -23.06 -24.75
CA ILE A 10 12.25 -24.46 -25.14
C ILE A 10 12.84 -25.25 -23.98
N VAL A 11 12.05 -26.15 -23.43
CA VAL A 11 12.48 -27.12 -22.42
C VAL A 11 12.81 -28.43 -23.16
N ARG A 12 14.08 -28.81 -23.17
CA ARG A 12 14.60 -29.98 -23.87
C ARG A 12 15.06 -31.05 -22.91
N GLU A 13 14.58 -32.25 -23.05
CA GLU A 13 15.11 -33.43 -22.36
C GLU A 13 16.46 -33.83 -22.97
N ILE A 14 17.51 -34.00 -22.13
CA ILE A 14 18.86 -34.31 -22.58
C ILE A 14 19.29 -35.74 -22.34
N ASN A 15 18.61 -36.48 -21.48
CA ASN A 15 18.94 -37.85 -21.13
C ASN A 15 17.71 -38.69 -20.71
N ILE A 16 17.93 -40.00 -20.55
CA ILE A 16 16.88 -40.96 -20.10
C ILE A 16 16.39 -40.74 -18.68
N ASN A 17 17.12 -39.96 -17.86
CA ASN A 17 16.70 -39.62 -16.51
C ASN A 17 15.71 -38.42 -16.50
N GLY A 18 15.42 -37.88 -17.68
CA GLY A 18 14.54 -36.71 -17.83
C GLY A 18 15.17 -35.41 -17.34
N ASP A 19 16.52 -35.30 -17.31
CA ASP A 19 17.17 -34.03 -17.06
C ASP A 19 16.90 -33.07 -18.21
N ILE A 20 16.70 -31.80 -17.86
CA ILE A 20 16.30 -30.76 -18.80
C ILE A 20 17.39 -29.73 -19.01
N GLU A 21 17.42 -29.19 -20.21
CA GLU A 21 18.18 -27.99 -20.57
C GLU A 21 17.22 -26.94 -21.15
N ILE A 22 17.56 -25.69 -20.97
CA ILE A 22 16.68 -24.56 -21.30
C ILE A 22 17.31 -23.71 -22.40
N HIS A 23 16.54 -23.47 -23.44
CA HIS A 23 16.86 -22.49 -24.47
C HIS A 23 15.83 -21.38 -24.48
N GLN A 24 16.25 -20.15 -24.61
CA GLN A 24 15.39 -18.97 -24.76
C GLN A 24 15.37 -18.52 -26.22
N PHE A 25 14.22 -18.00 -26.63
CA PHE A 25 14.10 -17.37 -27.94
C PHE A 25 13.07 -16.25 -27.95
N ASP A 26 13.20 -15.35 -28.88
CA ASP A 26 12.25 -14.29 -29.18
C ASP A 26 11.23 -14.79 -30.21
N VAL A 27 9.97 -14.89 -29.82
CA VAL A 27 8.88 -15.41 -30.69
C VAL A 27 8.66 -14.51 -31.92
N ALA A 28 8.72 -13.18 -31.71
CA ALA A 28 8.51 -12.23 -32.80
C ALA A 28 9.61 -12.39 -33.89
N GLN A 29 10.87 -12.54 -33.47
CA GLN A 29 11.98 -12.73 -34.36
C GLN A 29 12.00 -14.13 -35.03
N ALA A 30 11.58 -15.16 -34.27
CA ALA A 30 11.45 -16.52 -34.84
C ALA A 30 10.38 -16.56 -35.94
N ILE A 31 9.26 -15.87 -35.78
CA ILE A 31 8.22 -15.78 -36.82
C ILE A 31 8.73 -15.10 -38.10
N ILE A 32 9.58 -14.07 -37.96
CA ILE A 32 10.16 -13.32 -39.10
C ILE A 32 11.36 -14.09 -39.75
N LYS A 33 11.69 -15.29 -39.25
CA LYS A 33 12.81 -16.13 -39.69
C LYS A 33 14.17 -15.44 -39.52
N SER A 34 14.40 -14.79 -38.41
CA SER A 34 15.69 -14.25 -38.01
C SER A 34 16.62 -15.40 -37.63
N THR A 35 17.73 -15.58 -38.38
CA THR A 35 18.68 -16.69 -38.21
C THR A 35 19.32 -16.83 -36.84
N LYS A 36 19.28 -15.79 -36.02
CA LYS A 36 19.82 -15.80 -34.63
C LYS A 36 18.92 -16.50 -33.62
N ASN A 37 17.60 -16.53 -33.86
CA ASN A 37 16.58 -17.04 -32.93
C ASN A 37 15.84 -18.27 -33.50
N ASP A 38 16.31 -18.83 -34.61
CA ASP A 38 15.74 -20.04 -35.22
C ASP A 38 16.44 -21.27 -34.63
N ILE A 39 15.85 -21.77 -33.52
CA ILE A 39 16.39 -22.95 -32.83
C ILE A 39 15.75 -24.18 -33.42
N GLU A 40 16.60 -25.13 -33.93
CA GLU A 40 16.13 -26.42 -34.42
C GLU A 40 15.46 -27.22 -33.30
N LEU A 41 14.18 -27.56 -33.52
CA LEU A 41 13.39 -28.34 -32.57
C LEU A 41 13.75 -29.83 -32.67
N LYS A 42 13.86 -30.45 -31.50
CA LYS A 42 14.06 -31.90 -31.35
C LYS A 42 12.80 -32.60 -30.92
N ALA A 43 12.75 -33.92 -31.04
CA ALA A 43 11.65 -34.72 -30.52
C ALA A 43 11.51 -34.49 -29.00
N ASN A 44 10.28 -34.33 -28.54
CA ASN A 44 9.89 -34.05 -27.13
C ASN A 44 10.27 -32.65 -26.59
N ASP A 45 10.78 -31.72 -27.44
CA ASP A 45 10.93 -30.33 -27.00
C ASP A 45 9.56 -29.74 -26.63
N LYS A 46 9.52 -29.01 -25.53
CA LYS A 46 8.32 -28.27 -25.08
C LYS A 46 8.55 -26.78 -25.20
N ILE A 47 7.66 -26.11 -25.92
CA ILE A 47 7.68 -24.67 -26.10
C ILE A 47 6.75 -24.04 -25.07
N ILE A 48 7.26 -23.05 -24.33
CA ILE A 48 6.53 -22.30 -23.32
C ILE A 48 6.53 -20.84 -23.71
N VAL A 49 5.33 -20.29 -23.88
CA VAL A 49 5.11 -18.87 -24.17
C VAL A 49 4.38 -18.24 -22.98
N PHE A 50 4.89 -17.14 -22.49
CA PHE A 50 4.40 -16.48 -21.28
C PHE A 50 3.34 -15.44 -21.59
N SER A 51 2.49 -15.15 -20.59
CA SER A 51 1.64 -13.95 -20.59
C SER A 51 2.47 -12.69 -20.33
N ARG A 52 2.00 -11.55 -20.86
CA ARG A 52 2.51 -10.22 -20.47
C ARG A 52 2.11 -9.83 -19.05
N TYR A 53 1.11 -10.51 -18.50
CA TYR A 53 0.52 -10.19 -17.22
C TYR A 53 0.91 -11.25 -16.19
N GLU A 54 1.33 -10.79 -15.01
CA GLU A 54 1.58 -11.69 -13.88
C GLU A 54 0.31 -11.91 -13.05
N GLU A 55 -0.46 -10.84 -12.81
CA GLU A 55 -1.64 -10.88 -11.98
C GLU A 55 -2.91 -11.18 -12.78
N LYS A 56 -3.76 -12.03 -12.23
CA LYS A 56 -5.00 -12.48 -12.85
C LYS A 56 -6.00 -11.33 -13.07
N ASP A 57 -6.09 -10.41 -12.11
CA ASP A 57 -7.03 -9.29 -12.21
C ASP A 57 -6.58 -8.27 -13.25
N VAL A 58 -5.28 -8.00 -13.36
CA VAL A 58 -4.71 -7.12 -14.38
C VAL A 58 -4.92 -7.73 -15.78
N GLU A 59 -4.67 -9.05 -15.93
CA GLU A 59 -4.94 -9.76 -17.17
C GLU A 59 -6.42 -9.68 -17.55
N LYS A 60 -7.32 -9.91 -16.59
CA LYS A 60 -8.78 -9.84 -16.79
C LYS A 60 -9.22 -8.44 -17.22
N GLN A 61 -8.79 -7.39 -16.54
CA GLN A 61 -9.10 -6.01 -16.92
C GLN A 61 -8.59 -5.64 -18.32
N ALA A 62 -7.37 -6.08 -18.66
CA ALA A 62 -6.81 -5.83 -19.99
C ALA A 62 -7.59 -6.55 -21.10
N LEU A 63 -8.17 -7.72 -20.80
CA LEU A 63 -8.99 -8.49 -21.73
C LEU A 63 -10.44 -7.98 -21.82
N GLU A 64 -11.02 -7.53 -20.70
CA GLU A 64 -12.37 -6.93 -20.67
C GLU A 64 -12.43 -5.61 -21.44
N ASN A 65 -11.35 -4.84 -21.45
CA ASN A 65 -11.24 -3.62 -22.24
C ASN A 65 -11.17 -3.87 -23.76
N MET A 66 -10.94 -5.11 -24.18
CA MET A 66 -11.12 -5.51 -25.56
C MET A 66 -12.56 -6.00 -25.73
N ALA A 67 -13.40 -5.23 -26.42
CA ALA A 67 -14.79 -5.59 -26.70
C ALA A 67 -14.88 -6.94 -27.44
N LEU A 68 -14.94 -8.03 -26.67
CA LEU A 68 -15.05 -9.39 -27.18
C LEU A 68 -16.52 -9.74 -27.41
N SER A 69 -16.84 -10.30 -28.56
CA SER A 69 -18.16 -10.89 -28.82
C SER A 69 -18.38 -12.11 -27.92
N GLN A 70 -19.64 -12.46 -27.64
CA GLN A 70 -20.00 -13.63 -26.83
C GLN A 70 -19.33 -14.93 -27.33
N ALA A 71 -19.25 -15.11 -28.64
CA ALA A 71 -18.58 -16.27 -29.26
C ALA A 71 -17.07 -16.30 -28.97
N GLN A 72 -16.42 -15.14 -28.90
CA GLN A 72 -15.01 -15.02 -28.52
C GLN A 72 -14.78 -15.30 -27.05
N GLN A 73 -15.70 -14.90 -26.17
CA GLN A 73 -15.64 -15.23 -24.74
C GLN A 73 -15.78 -16.75 -24.50
N GLU A 74 -16.72 -17.42 -25.18
CA GLU A 74 -16.87 -18.88 -25.10
C GLU A 74 -15.62 -19.61 -25.63
N GLN A 75 -15.03 -19.11 -26.71
CA GLN A 75 -13.80 -19.65 -27.26
C GLN A 75 -12.62 -19.48 -26.30
N GLN A 76 -12.50 -18.32 -25.63
CA GLN A 76 -11.50 -18.09 -24.59
C GLN A 76 -11.66 -19.04 -23.40
N GLN A 77 -12.88 -19.27 -22.91
CA GLN A 77 -13.12 -20.24 -21.84
C GLN A 77 -12.71 -21.66 -22.24
N LYS A 78 -13.01 -22.09 -23.45
CA LYS A 78 -12.58 -23.40 -23.97
C LYS A 78 -11.04 -23.49 -24.06
N VAL A 79 -10.38 -22.43 -24.53
CA VAL A 79 -8.93 -22.35 -24.61
C VAL A 79 -8.30 -22.37 -23.21
N GLN A 80 -8.87 -21.67 -22.22
CA GLN A 80 -8.41 -21.70 -20.84
C GLN A 80 -8.52 -23.10 -20.22
N LEU A 81 -9.64 -23.82 -20.41
CA LEU A 81 -9.81 -25.19 -19.93
C LEU A 81 -8.79 -26.14 -20.58
N TRP A 82 -8.54 -25.99 -21.88
CA TRP A 82 -7.55 -26.81 -22.57
C TRP A 82 -6.12 -26.54 -22.09
N HIS A 83 -5.79 -25.29 -21.83
CA HIS A 83 -4.49 -24.90 -21.29
C HIS A 83 -4.29 -25.37 -19.83
N GLN A 84 -5.33 -25.35 -19.00
CA GLN A 84 -5.27 -25.94 -17.67
C GLN A 84 -4.97 -27.45 -17.73
N PHE A 85 -5.56 -28.14 -18.70
CA PHE A 85 -5.24 -29.53 -18.95
C PHE A 85 -3.78 -29.73 -19.37
N GLN A 86 -3.30 -28.92 -20.32
CA GLN A 86 -1.89 -28.98 -20.76
C GLN A 86 -0.91 -28.64 -19.63
N GLN A 87 -1.25 -27.67 -18.77
CA GLN A 87 -0.41 -27.32 -17.62
C GLN A 87 -0.29 -28.49 -16.64
N LYS A 88 -1.40 -29.18 -16.34
CA LYS A 88 -1.38 -30.39 -15.52
C LYS A 88 -0.55 -31.53 -16.14
N GLU A 89 -0.65 -31.71 -17.45
CA GLU A 89 0.15 -32.68 -18.17
C GLU A 89 1.64 -32.29 -18.18
N PHE A 90 1.95 -30.99 -18.27
CA PHE A 90 3.31 -30.47 -18.15
C PHE A 90 3.89 -30.65 -16.74
N GLU A 91 3.13 -30.37 -15.69
CA GLU A 91 3.51 -30.63 -14.30
C GLU A 91 3.81 -32.10 -14.07
N LYS A 92 3.00 -32.98 -14.66
CA LYS A 92 3.19 -34.42 -14.66
C LYS A 92 4.48 -34.85 -15.36
N TYR A 93 4.74 -34.26 -16.53
CA TYR A 93 5.95 -34.49 -17.32
C TYR A 93 7.21 -34.04 -16.57
N VAL A 94 7.18 -32.90 -15.91
CA VAL A 94 8.30 -32.37 -15.13
C VAL A 94 8.46 -33.14 -13.78
N GLY A 95 7.53 -34.03 -13.43
CA GLY A 95 7.63 -34.92 -12.27
C GLY A 95 7.43 -34.22 -10.93
N VAL A 96 6.75 -33.06 -10.93
CA VAL A 96 6.46 -32.28 -9.70
C VAL A 96 5.21 -32.77 -8.96
N GLU A 97 4.42 -33.64 -9.59
CA GLU A 97 3.03 -33.93 -9.20
C GLU A 97 2.82 -34.72 -7.89
N SER A 98 3.82 -35.27 -7.24
CA SER A 98 3.47 -36.34 -6.31
C SER A 98 3.82 -36.19 -4.83
N LYS A 99 4.57 -35.20 -4.41
CA LYS A 99 5.00 -35.14 -2.99
C LYS A 99 4.08 -34.35 -2.05
N ASN A 100 3.15 -33.57 -2.58
CA ASN A 100 2.29 -32.74 -1.73
C ASN A 100 1.03 -33.44 -1.19
N LYS A 101 0.61 -34.58 -1.75
CA LYS A 101 -0.59 -35.31 -1.28
C LYS A 101 -0.34 -36.37 -0.21
N GLU A 102 0.86 -36.92 -0.12
CA GLU A 102 1.17 -37.93 0.89
C GLU A 102 1.70 -37.35 2.21
N SER A 103 2.28 -36.16 2.21
CA SER A 103 2.79 -35.53 3.45
C SER A 103 1.70 -34.95 4.35
N VAL A 104 0.48 -34.79 3.84
CA VAL A 104 -0.66 -34.23 4.61
C VAL A 104 -1.33 -35.25 5.51
N ARG A 105 -1.14 -36.60 5.26
CA ARG A 105 -1.80 -37.65 6.03
C ARG A 105 -1.01 -38.19 7.21
N GLN A 106 0.23 -37.79 7.46
CA GLN A 106 1.09 -38.41 8.51
C GLN A 106 1.59 -37.49 9.63
N LYS A 107 1.07 -36.28 9.84
CA LYS A 107 1.49 -35.43 10.97
C LYS A 107 0.34 -34.75 11.70
N GLU A 108 -0.46 -35.55 12.40
CA GLU A 108 -1.42 -35.05 13.41
C GLU A 108 -0.89 -35.08 14.86
N GLN A 109 0.40 -34.91 15.08
CA GLN A 109 0.95 -34.81 16.45
C GLN A 109 2.09 -33.79 16.50
N GLY A 110 1.78 -32.50 16.70
CA GLY A 110 2.76 -31.45 16.93
C GLY A 110 2.21 -30.05 16.74
N ARG A 111 1.45 -29.57 17.70
CA ARG A 111 0.53 -28.43 17.57
C ARG A 111 1.11 -27.00 17.53
N THR A 112 2.41 -26.75 17.45
CA THR A 112 2.93 -25.36 17.57
C THR A 112 3.72 -24.86 16.34
N ILE A 113 4.46 -25.72 15.67
CA ILE A 113 5.22 -25.36 14.47
C ILE A 113 4.34 -25.52 13.20
N ALA A 114 3.36 -26.43 13.25
CA ALA A 114 2.44 -26.69 12.15
C ALA A 114 1.46 -25.53 11.86
N GLN A 115 1.08 -24.74 12.88
CA GLN A 115 0.18 -23.59 12.66
C GLN A 115 0.87 -22.44 11.95
N VAL A 116 2.13 -22.15 12.26
CA VAL A 116 2.91 -21.09 11.58
C VAL A 116 3.25 -21.51 10.14
N ALA A 117 3.58 -22.80 9.94
CA ALA A 117 3.82 -23.35 8.60
C ALA A 117 2.53 -23.39 7.75
N LYS A 118 1.39 -23.71 8.37
CA LYS A 118 0.09 -23.74 7.69
C LYS A 118 -0.37 -22.34 7.28
N GLN A 119 -0.18 -21.34 8.14
CA GLN A 119 -0.49 -19.95 7.84
C GLN A 119 0.41 -19.38 6.73
N LYS A 120 1.69 -19.80 6.68
CA LYS A 120 2.61 -19.44 5.62
C LYS A 120 2.26 -20.13 4.30
N LEU A 121 1.90 -21.43 4.34
CA LEU A 121 1.47 -22.20 3.17
C LEU A 121 0.08 -21.75 2.65
N GLU A 122 -0.84 -21.38 3.53
CA GLU A 122 -2.12 -20.78 3.13
C GLU A 122 -1.91 -19.39 2.53
N GLY A 123 -0.98 -18.60 3.05
CA GLY A 123 -0.59 -17.30 2.48
C GLY A 123 0.09 -17.43 1.11
N GLU A 124 0.92 -18.44 0.90
CA GLU A 124 1.54 -18.73 -0.40
C GLU A 124 0.53 -19.32 -1.40
N ALA A 125 -0.40 -20.16 -0.95
CA ALA A 125 -1.47 -20.71 -1.79
C ALA A 125 -2.51 -19.63 -2.19
N LEU A 126 -2.83 -18.71 -1.28
CA LEU A 126 -3.67 -17.55 -1.60
C LEU A 126 -2.98 -16.63 -2.61
N LYS A 127 -1.69 -16.35 -2.43
CA LYS A 127 -0.90 -15.58 -3.41
C LYS A 127 -0.80 -16.27 -4.77
N ALA A 128 -0.66 -17.61 -4.80
CA ALA A 128 -0.65 -18.38 -6.05
C ALA A 128 -2.00 -18.33 -6.81
N ALA A 129 -3.12 -18.12 -6.11
CA ALA A 129 -4.43 -17.96 -6.73
C ALA A 129 -4.60 -16.62 -7.47
N ASP A 130 -3.78 -15.63 -7.16
CA ASP A 130 -3.83 -14.30 -7.74
C ASP A 130 -3.02 -14.17 -9.04
N TYR A 131 -2.15 -15.14 -9.36
CA TYR A 131 -1.35 -15.13 -10.59
C TYR A 131 -2.16 -15.59 -11.81
N ALA A 132 -1.89 -14.94 -12.94
CA ALA A 132 -2.42 -15.35 -14.24
C ALA A 132 -1.94 -16.76 -14.62
N LEU A 133 -2.77 -17.51 -15.35
CA LEU A 133 -2.50 -18.90 -15.69
C LEU A 133 -1.15 -19.11 -16.41
N PHE A 134 -0.82 -18.18 -17.31
CA PHE A 134 0.42 -18.20 -18.11
C PHE A 134 1.47 -17.21 -17.62
N SER A 135 1.36 -16.78 -16.34
CA SER A 135 2.35 -15.93 -15.71
C SER A 135 3.72 -16.61 -15.66
N ARG A 136 4.78 -15.81 -15.57
CA ARG A 136 6.14 -16.34 -15.34
C ARG A 136 6.18 -17.14 -14.04
N HIS A 137 5.51 -16.66 -12.99
CA HIS A 137 5.44 -17.36 -11.71
C HIS A 137 4.91 -18.79 -11.84
N ASN A 138 3.78 -18.97 -12.51
CA ASN A 138 3.14 -20.29 -12.65
C ASN A 138 3.93 -21.22 -13.58
N LEU A 139 4.40 -20.72 -14.71
CA LEU A 139 5.07 -21.56 -15.71
C LEU A 139 6.54 -21.85 -15.38
N LEU A 140 7.24 -20.94 -14.69
CA LEU A 140 8.64 -21.19 -14.29
C LEU A 140 8.76 -22.05 -13.03
N SER A 141 7.78 -22.03 -12.14
CA SER A 141 7.80 -22.81 -10.88
C SER A 141 8.15 -24.29 -11.08
N PRO A 142 7.48 -25.05 -11.97
CA PRO A 142 7.80 -26.47 -12.19
C PRO A 142 9.18 -26.65 -12.84
N ILE A 143 9.59 -25.76 -13.74
CA ILE A 143 10.92 -25.80 -14.37
C ILE A 143 12.02 -25.59 -13.32
N ILE A 144 11.88 -24.57 -12.48
CA ILE A 144 12.82 -24.26 -11.41
C ILE A 144 12.91 -25.45 -10.42
N ALA A 145 11.77 -26.05 -10.09
CA ALA A 145 11.74 -27.24 -9.24
C ALA A 145 12.51 -28.41 -9.84
N LYS A 146 12.36 -28.66 -11.16
CA LYS A 146 13.08 -29.71 -11.87
C LYS A 146 14.58 -29.42 -11.94
N LEU A 147 14.98 -28.19 -12.28
CA LEU A 147 16.39 -27.77 -12.30
C LEU A 147 17.06 -27.87 -10.91
N LYS A 148 16.31 -27.67 -9.82
CA LYS A 148 16.79 -27.92 -8.45
C LYS A 148 16.95 -29.41 -8.15
N GLN A 149 16.04 -30.26 -8.66
CA GLN A 149 16.09 -31.71 -8.43
C GLN A 149 17.26 -32.39 -9.17
N GLN A 150 17.57 -31.94 -10.40
CA GLN A 150 18.68 -32.50 -11.18
C GLN A 150 20.06 -32.00 -10.74
N ALA A 151 20.12 -30.95 -9.91
CA ALA A 151 21.37 -30.43 -9.41
C ALA A 151 22.10 -31.42 -8.52
N SER A 152 23.39 -31.66 -8.80
CA SER A 152 24.28 -32.56 -8.07
C SER A 152 25.68 -31.97 -8.00
N LEU A 153 26.62 -32.70 -7.37
CA LEU A 153 28.03 -32.30 -7.36
C LEU A 153 28.65 -32.27 -8.78
N SER A 154 28.16 -33.10 -9.71
CA SER A 154 28.62 -33.16 -11.09
C SER A 154 27.84 -32.24 -12.03
N GLN A 155 26.63 -31.84 -11.65
CA GLN A 155 25.76 -31.01 -12.48
C GLN A 155 25.31 -29.79 -11.67
N VAL A 156 25.89 -28.64 -11.95
CA VAL A 156 25.63 -27.38 -11.22
C VAL A 156 24.19 -26.95 -11.47
N MET A 157 23.53 -26.42 -10.44
CA MET A 157 22.18 -25.93 -10.50
C MET A 157 22.06 -24.78 -11.53
N GLN A 158 21.30 -25.00 -12.60
CA GLN A 158 21.16 -24.05 -13.72
C GLN A 158 20.09 -22.99 -13.43
N LEU A 159 20.35 -22.14 -12.43
CA LEU A 159 19.47 -21.03 -12.03
C LEU A 159 20.29 -19.76 -11.86
N VAL A 160 19.66 -18.63 -12.18
CA VAL A 160 20.15 -17.27 -11.98
C VAL A 160 19.05 -16.42 -11.35
N GLU A 161 19.44 -15.32 -10.75
CA GLU A 161 18.52 -14.40 -10.08
C GLU A 161 18.70 -12.99 -10.62
N ILE A 162 17.59 -12.24 -10.71
CA ILE A 162 17.61 -10.83 -11.06
C ILE A 162 16.72 -10.06 -10.10
N ASN A 163 17.25 -8.97 -9.55
CA ASN A 163 16.61 -8.12 -8.56
C ASN A 163 16.73 -6.63 -8.93
N GLY A 164 15.97 -5.78 -8.25
CA GLY A 164 15.99 -4.34 -8.43
C GLY A 164 15.01 -3.83 -9.48
N SER A 165 15.40 -2.81 -10.27
CA SER A 165 14.53 -2.08 -11.18
C SER A 165 14.27 -2.81 -12.50
N VAL A 166 13.62 -3.98 -12.42
CA VAL A 166 13.12 -4.78 -13.56
C VAL A 166 11.64 -5.04 -13.39
N THR A 167 10.94 -5.35 -14.46
CA THR A 167 9.49 -5.56 -14.42
C THR A 167 9.09 -6.77 -13.56
N TYR A 168 9.83 -7.89 -13.70
CA TYR A 168 9.54 -9.14 -12.98
C TYR A 168 10.81 -9.66 -12.30
N PRO A 169 11.16 -9.14 -11.11
CA PRO A 169 12.30 -9.66 -10.37
C PRO A 169 12.05 -11.10 -9.88
N GLY A 170 13.11 -11.90 -9.80
CA GLY A 170 13.00 -13.27 -9.31
C GLY A 170 14.07 -14.22 -9.83
N ILE A 171 13.81 -15.52 -9.64
CA ILE A 171 14.70 -16.61 -10.07
C ILE A 171 14.27 -17.11 -11.43
N TYR A 172 15.25 -17.27 -12.33
CA TYR A 172 15.06 -17.70 -13.69
C TYR A 172 15.95 -18.92 -14.03
N PRO A 173 15.52 -19.78 -14.95
CA PRO A 173 16.40 -20.81 -15.47
C PRO A 173 17.58 -20.19 -16.22
N LEU A 174 18.78 -20.68 -15.95
CA LEU A 174 19.96 -20.34 -16.75
C LEU A 174 19.90 -21.10 -18.06
N MET A 175 19.77 -20.36 -19.15
CA MET A 175 19.81 -20.95 -20.50
C MET A 175 21.23 -21.25 -20.96
N VAL A 176 21.33 -22.08 -21.97
CA VAL A 176 22.60 -22.39 -22.64
C VAL A 176 23.21 -21.11 -23.23
N ASN A 177 24.45 -20.79 -22.82
CA ASN A 177 25.15 -19.55 -23.19
C ASN A 177 24.42 -18.26 -22.87
N GLY A 178 23.56 -18.27 -21.86
CA GLY A 178 22.79 -17.11 -21.44
C GLY A 178 23.62 -15.91 -20.99
N GLN A 179 23.23 -14.73 -21.44
CA GLN A 179 23.89 -13.45 -21.15
C GLN A 179 22.97 -12.54 -20.34
N VAL A 180 23.53 -11.42 -19.87
CA VAL A 180 22.77 -10.42 -19.08
C VAL A 180 21.53 -9.93 -19.83
N LEU A 181 21.64 -9.64 -21.13
CA LEU A 181 20.53 -9.19 -21.97
C LEU A 181 19.36 -10.19 -21.96
N ASP A 182 19.69 -11.48 -22.06
CA ASP A 182 18.68 -12.55 -22.10
C ASP A 182 17.90 -12.60 -20.78
N LEU A 183 18.60 -12.45 -19.65
CA LEU A 183 17.97 -12.46 -18.33
C LEU A 183 17.13 -11.18 -18.10
N VAL A 184 17.61 -10.02 -18.53
CA VAL A 184 16.83 -8.77 -18.49
C VAL A 184 15.57 -8.91 -19.33
N THR A 185 15.66 -9.51 -20.51
CA THR A 185 14.49 -9.78 -21.38
C THR A 185 13.53 -10.76 -20.70
N ALA A 186 14.04 -11.83 -20.09
CA ALA A 186 13.24 -12.79 -19.33
C ALA A 186 12.48 -12.11 -18.18
N ALA A 187 13.12 -11.15 -17.52
CA ALA A 187 12.52 -10.34 -16.45
C ALA A 187 11.54 -9.25 -16.93
N GLY A 188 11.18 -9.25 -18.23
CA GLY A 188 10.23 -8.29 -18.79
C GLY A 188 10.81 -6.91 -19.10
N GLY A 189 12.14 -6.77 -19.09
CA GLY A 189 12.82 -5.51 -19.33
C GLY A 189 13.03 -4.67 -18.08
N LEU A 190 13.56 -3.46 -18.29
CA LEU A 190 13.86 -2.50 -17.23
C LEU A 190 12.66 -1.62 -16.94
N LEU A 191 12.51 -1.22 -15.68
CA LEU A 191 11.63 -0.14 -15.26
C LEU A 191 12.23 1.23 -15.62
N GLU A 192 11.40 2.27 -15.71
CA GLU A 192 11.85 3.65 -15.92
C GLU A 192 12.81 4.13 -14.81
N SER A 193 12.66 3.57 -13.62
CA SER A 193 13.54 3.83 -12.47
C SER A 193 14.93 3.21 -12.59
N ALA A 194 15.21 2.40 -13.60
CA ALA A 194 16.46 1.67 -13.70
C ALA A 194 17.66 2.60 -14.01
N TYR A 195 18.74 2.44 -13.24
CA TYR A 195 20.00 3.15 -13.47
C TYR A 195 20.83 2.43 -14.51
N THR A 196 20.76 2.92 -15.76
CA THR A 196 21.36 2.25 -16.92
C THR A 196 22.90 2.32 -16.99
N LYS A 197 23.53 3.24 -16.25
CA LYS A 197 24.99 3.39 -16.31
C LYS A 197 25.75 2.29 -15.57
N GLN A 198 25.13 1.63 -14.60
CA GLN A 198 25.80 0.61 -13.81
C GLN A 198 24.79 -0.39 -13.22
N ALA A 199 25.11 -1.67 -13.32
CA ALA A 199 24.51 -2.77 -12.59
C ALA A 199 25.59 -3.67 -11.99
N GLU A 200 25.20 -4.64 -11.18
CA GLU A 200 26.13 -5.51 -10.47
C GLU A 200 25.70 -6.97 -10.57
N ILE A 201 26.69 -7.84 -10.88
CA ILE A 201 26.52 -9.28 -10.77
C ILE A 201 27.24 -9.73 -9.50
N THR A 202 26.52 -10.40 -8.62
CA THR A 202 27.08 -11.13 -7.49
C THR A 202 27.27 -12.58 -7.88
N ARG A 203 28.50 -13.06 -7.83
CA ARG A 203 28.93 -14.38 -8.30
C ARG A 203 29.67 -15.14 -7.22
N ILE A 204 29.40 -16.42 -7.08
CA ILE A 204 30.15 -17.30 -6.17
C ILE A 204 31.41 -17.77 -6.90
N ALA A 205 32.60 -17.52 -6.31
CA ALA A 205 33.87 -17.94 -6.89
C ALA A 205 33.96 -19.48 -6.99
N ILE A 206 34.38 -19.98 -8.16
CA ILE A 206 34.40 -21.44 -8.46
C ILE A 206 35.41 -22.18 -7.57
N ASN A 207 36.53 -21.52 -7.24
CA ASN A 207 37.65 -22.15 -6.53
C ASN A 207 37.54 -22.07 -5.01
N ASP A 208 36.70 -21.19 -4.50
CA ASP A 208 36.44 -21.03 -3.07
C ASP A 208 34.97 -20.59 -2.88
N ALA A 209 34.11 -21.55 -2.55
CA ALA A 209 32.69 -21.30 -2.34
C ALA A 209 32.37 -20.30 -1.20
N SER A 210 33.39 -19.89 -0.44
CA SER A 210 33.31 -18.84 0.59
C SER A 210 33.54 -17.42 0.04
N GLN A 211 34.07 -17.29 -1.19
CA GLN A 211 34.35 -15.99 -1.80
C GLN A 211 33.22 -15.59 -2.75
N ILE A 212 32.68 -14.41 -2.49
CA ILE A 212 31.70 -13.74 -3.33
C ILE A 212 32.41 -12.66 -4.12
N GLU A 213 32.26 -12.68 -5.43
CA GLU A 213 32.76 -11.66 -6.35
C GLU A 213 31.63 -10.73 -6.78
N HIS A 214 31.88 -9.42 -6.73
CA HIS A 214 30.96 -8.41 -7.23
C HIS A 214 31.52 -7.80 -8.51
N VAL A 215 30.86 -8.05 -9.63
CA VAL A 215 31.27 -7.55 -10.94
C VAL A 215 30.34 -6.43 -11.36
N LYS A 216 30.84 -5.20 -11.41
CA LYS A 216 30.10 -4.05 -11.92
C LYS A 216 30.23 -3.99 -13.44
N PHE A 217 29.15 -3.66 -14.12
CA PHE A 217 29.13 -3.56 -15.58
C PHE A 217 28.20 -2.43 -16.06
N ASP A 218 28.43 -1.99 -17.28
CA ASP A 218 27.59 -1.01 -17.98
C ASP A 218 26.31 -1.70 -18.47
N LEU A 219 25.16 -1.36 -17.88
CA LEU A 219 23.88 -1.95 -18.21
C LEU A 219 23.39 -1.49 -19.60
N GLU A 220 23.61 -0.22 -19.97
CA GLU A 220 23.23 0.32 -21.26
C GLU A 220 23.97 -0.41 -22.40
N GLY A 221 25.27 -0.63 -22.21
CA GLY A 221 26.08 -1.43 -23.12
C GLY A 221 25.60 -2.90 -23.20
N ALA A 222 25.21 -3.50 -22.09
CA ALA A 222 24.68 -4.86 -22.08
C ALA A 222 23.37 -5.00 -22.87
N ILE A 223 22.43 -4.05 -22.71
CA ILE A 223 21.14 -4.05 -23.41
C ILE A 223 21.31 -3.80 -24.91
N THR A 224 22.24 -2.95 -25.30
CA THR A 224 22.56 -2.70 -26.72
C THR A 224 23.35 -3.81 -27.36
N GLY A 225 23.73 -4.86 -26.60
CA GLY A 225 24.44 -6.03 -27.08
C GLY A 225 25.96 -5.83 -27.26
N ALA A 226 26.53 -4.83 -26.57
CA ALA A 226 27.98 -4.64 -26.57
C ALA A 226 28.68 -5.82 -25.89
N ALA A 227 29.56 -6.53 -26.62
CA ALA A 227 30.16 -7.78 -26.17
C ALA A 227 30.94 -7.67 -24.82
N GLN A 228 31.47 -6.50 -24.52
CA GLN A 228 32.20 -6.28 -23.27
C GLN A 228 31.27 -6.13 -22.02
N SER A 229 30.07 -5.65 -22.21
CA SER A 229 29.09 -5.39 -21.14
C SER A 229 28.05 -6.49 -21.00
N ASN A 230 27.73 -7.19 -22.11
CA ASN A 230 26.78 -8.31 -22.12
C ASN A 230 27.47 -9.61 -21.67
N ILE A 231 27.67 -9.70 -20.36
CA ILE A 231 28.45 -10.74 -19.68
C ILE A 231 27.70 -12.07 -19.74
N VAL A 232 28.44 -13.17 -20.01
CA VAL A 232 27.91 -14.55 -19.95
C VAL A 232 27.63 -14.90 -18.48
N LEU A 233 26.42 -15.35 -18.21
CA LEU A 233 25.96 -15.73 -16.89
C LEU A 233 26.46 -17.11 -16.49
N ARG A 234 26.65 -17.31 -15.21
CA ARG A 234 27.01 -18.58 -14.58
C ARG A 234 25.94 -19.01 -13.59
N SER A 235 25.95 -20.28 -13.27
CA SER A 235 25.09 -20.84 -12.23
C SER A 235 25.16 -20.03 -10.94
N LYS A 236 24.00 -19.72 -10.37
CA LYS A 236 23.83 -18.95 -9.11
C LYS A 236 24.27 -17.49 -9.18
N ASP A 237 24.53 -16.93 -10.37
CA ASP A 237 24.69 -15.48 -10.50
C ASP A 237 23.41 -14.77 -10.05
N SER A 238 23.59 -13.70 -9.27
CA SER A 238 22.50 -12.79 -8.90
C SER A 238 22.81 -11.40 -9.44
N ILE A 239 21.93 -10.90 -10.33
CA ILE A 239 22.05 -9.56 -10.91
C ILE A 239 21.21 -8.58 -10.10
N ASN A 240 21.80 -7.45 -9.76
CA ASN A 240 21.12 -6.34 -9.13
C ASN A 240 21.11 -5.11 -10.04
N ILE A 241 19.91 -4.74 -10.48
CA ILE A 241 19.67 -3.53 -11.30
C ILE A 241 19.33 -2.39 -10.35
N PHE A 242 20.25 -1.43 -10.21
CA PHE A 242 20.05 -0.29 -9.32
C PHE A 242 18.92 0.63 -9.81
N ALA A 243 18.22 1.25 -8.89
CA ALA A 243 17.36 2.37 -9.22
C ALA A 243 18.18 3.67 -9.36
N ILE A 244 17.72 4.59 -10.20
CA ILE A 244 18.25 5.96 -10.27
C ILE A 244 18.19 6.56 -8.86
N PRO A 245 19.31 7.07 -8.33
CA PRO A 245 19.32 7.68 -6.99
C PRO A 245 18.24 8.75 -6.89
N ASN A 246 17.42 8.65 -5.85
CA ASN A 246 16.30 9.54 -5.61
C ASN A 246 15.17 9.49 -6.67
N TRP A 247 15.08 8.41 -7.45
CA TRP A 247 13.92 8.19 -8.29
C TRP A 247 12.64 8.25 -7.46
N GLN A 248 11.71 9.07 -7.87
CA GLN A 248 10.36 9.12 -7.31
C GLN A 248 9.38 9.16 -8.48
N GLU A 249 8.51 8.21 -8.53
CA GLU A 249 7.32 8.30 -9.36
C GLU A 249 6.54 9.53 -8.89
N ASN A 250 6.10 10.32 -9.85
CA ASN A 250 5.28 11.53 -9.74
C ASN A 250 4.64 11.76 -8.36
N VAL A 251 5.41 12.31 -7.41
CA VAL A 251 4.89 12.72 -6.10
C VAL A 251 3.86 13.80 -6.32
N LYS A 252 2.62 13.59 -5.87
CA LYS A 252 1.50 14.50 -6.10
C LYS A 252 0.98 15.05 -4.78
N VAL A 253 0.67 16.33 -4.79
CA VAL A 253 0.02 17.05 -3.68
C VAL A 253 -1.21 17.75 -4.19
N THR A 254 -2.29 17.69 -3.43
CA THR A 254 -3.56 18.33 -3.83
C THR A 254 -3.82 19.58 -2.99
N LEU A 255 -4.13 20.67 -3.67
CA LEU A 255 -4.50 21.95 -3.08
C LEU A 255 -5.97 22.22 -3.37
N ASN A 256 -6.78 22.39 -2.33
CA ASN A 256 -8.22 22.59 -2.43
C ASN A 256 -8.68 23.86 -1.69
N GLY A 257 -9.85 24.39 -2.05
CA GLY A 257 -10.49 25.52 -1.38
C GLY A 257 -10.04 26.87 -1.94
N GLU A 258 -9.92 27.85 -1.06
CA GLU A 258 -9.70 29.27 -1.40
C GLU A 258 -8.26 29.61 -1.78
N LEU A 259 -7.83 29.02 -2.90
CA LEU A 259 -6.56 29.27 -3.58
C LEU A 259 -6.83 29.87 -4.96
N LYS A 260 -5.88 30.59 -5.55
CA LYS A 260 -6.06 31.14 -6.91
C LYS A 260 -6.14 30.03 -7.95
N PHE A 261 -5.29 29.00 -7.82
CA PHE A 261 -5.26 27.85 -8.71
C PHE A 261 -5.30 26.56 -7.88
N PRO A 262 -6.49 26.13 -7.42
CA PRO A 262 -6.62 24.84 -6.77
C PRO A 262 -6.42 23.70 -7.77
N GLY A 263 -5.95 22.53 -7.30
CA GLY A 263 -5.72 21.36 -8.13
C GLY A 263 -4.62 20.45 -7.61
N THR A 264 -4.32 19.40 -8.37
CA THR A 264 -3.24 18.46 -8.06
C THR A 264 -1.96 18.84 -8.74
N TYR A 265 -0.89 18.96 -7.97
CA TYR A 265 0.43 19.40 -8.42
C TYR A 265 1.44 18.28 -8.26
N THR A 266 2.22 18.04 -9.29
CA THR A 266 3.44 17.24 -9.17
C THR A 266 4.52 18.07 -8.49
N ILE A 267 5.15 17.51 -7.47
CA ILE A 267 6.19 18.19 -6.67
C ILE A 267 7.56 17.52 -6.84
N ARG A 268 8.62 18.28 -6.53
CA ARG A 268 9.99 17.80 -6.44
C ARG A 268 10.28 17.31 -5.03
N ARG A 269 11.21 16.39 -4.88
CA ARG A 269 11.67 15.94 -3.55
C ARG A 269 12.21 17.12 -2.74
N GLY A 270 11.72 17.26 -1.51
CA GLY A 270 12.11 18.36 -0.63
C GLY A 270 11.41 19.68 -0.92
N GLU A 271 10.46 19.72 -1.87
CA GLU A 271 9.64 20.91 -2.12
C GLU A 271 8.79 21.21 -0.89
N THR A 272 8.71 22.48 -0.54
CA THR A 272 7.98 22.93 0.65
C THR A 272 6.58 23.40 0.30
N LEU A 273 5.71 23.44 1.30
CA LEU A 273 4.35 23.96 1.12
C LEU A 273 4.36 25.43 0.65
N THR A 274 5.30 26.24 1.15
CA THR A 274 5.46 27.64 0.72
C THR A 274 5.73 27.73 -0.79
N ASN A 275 6.70 26.95 -1.29
CA ASN A 275 7.05 26.95 -2.72
C ASN A 275 5.86 26.51 -3.59
N LEU A 276 5.11 25.50 -3.13
CA LEU A 276 3.94 25.02 -3.85
C LEU A 276 2.81 26.07 -3.87
N LEU A 277 2.58 26.76 -2.75
CA LEU A 277 1.60 27.84 -2.68
C LEU A 277 1.95 29.02 -3.58
N GLU A 278 3.23 29.38 -3.68
CA GLU A 278 3.70 30.39 -4.64
C GLU A 278 3.41 29.98 -6.09
N ARG A 279 3.67 28.71 -6.44
CA ARG A 279 3.33 28.16 -7.77
C ARG A 279 1.83 28.16 -8.04
N ALA A 280 1.02 27.94 -7.01
CA ALA A 280 -0.43 27.98 -7.08
C ALA A 280 -0.99 29.42 -7.08
N GLY A 281 -0.13 30.43 -7.14
CA GLY A 281 -0.51 31.85 -7.19
C GLY A 281 -0.98 32.43 -5.86
N GLY A 282 -0.86 31.69 -4.76
CA GLY A 282 -1.31 32.10 -3.43
C GLY A 282 -2.82 31.95 -3.21
N PHE A 283 -3.33 32.71 -2.27
CA PHE A 283 -4.71 32.59 -1.77
C PHE A 283 -5.70 33.49 -2.51
N SER A 284 -6.97 33.13 -2.46
CA SER A 284 -8.07 34.02 -2.82
C SER A 284 -8.28 35.09 -1.75
N GLN A 285 -9.05 36.12 -2.06
CA GLN A 285 -9.42 37.16 -1.09
C GLN A 285 -10.34 36.66 0.05
N PHE A 286 -10.97 35.49 -0.14
CA PHE A 286 -11.89 34.91 0.79
C PHE A 286 -11.23 33.85 1.69
N ALA A 287 -9.95 33.55 1.50
CA ALA A 287 -9.24 32.49 2.20
C ALA A 287 -9.10 32.78 3.70
N GLU A 288 -9.43 31.77 4.52
CA GLU A 288 -9.13 31.74 5.95
C GLU A 288 -7.91 30.85 6.23
N GLN A 289 -6.73 31.45 6.19
CA GLN A 289 -5.48 30.73 6.35
C GLN A 289 -5.32 30.05 7.73
N LYS A 290 -5.87 30.65 8.78
CA LYS A 290 -5.83 30.12 10.14
C LYS A 290 -6.68 28.84 10.30
N ALA A 291 -7.66 28.66 9.42
CA ALA A 291 -8.55 27.51 9.43
C ALA A 291 -8.10 26.39 8.45
N ALA A 292 -6.90 26.51 7.89
CA ALA A 292 -6.39 25.54 6.94
C ALA A 292 -6.29 24.14 7.55
N VAL A 293 -6.69 23.13 6.77
CA VAL A 293 -6.61 21.73 7.12
C VAL A 293 -5.56 21.08 6.24
N PHE A 294 -4.59 20.43 6.86
CA PHE A 294 -3.56 19.67 6.18
C PHE A 294 -3.70 18.18 6.50
N ILE A 295 -3.76 17.35 5.49
CA ILE A 295 -3.92 15.89 5.60
C ILE A 295 -2.67 15.23 5.03
N ARG A 296 -2.14 14.25 5.76
CA ARG A 296 -0.96 13.47 5.37
C ARG A 296 -1.23 11.99 5.46
N GLN A 297 -0.97 11.28 4.38
CA GLN A 297 -1.26 9.85 4.29
C GLN A 297 -0.50 9.00 5.33
N SER A 298 0.75 9.34 5.63
CA SER A 298 1.53 8.65 6.66
C SER A 298 0.94 8.81 8.07
N ILE A 299 0.36 9.98 8.37
CA ILE A 299 -0.34 10.22 9.63
C ILE A 299 -1.66 9.46 9.65
N LYS A 300 -2.41 9.45 8.53
CA LYS A 300 -3.64 8.66 8.40
C LYS A 300 -3.39 7.18 8.72
N GLN A 301 -2.34 6.61 8.17
CA GLN A 301 -1.96 5.22 8.44
C GLN A 301 -1.59 4.99 9.92
N GLN A 302 -0.86 5.92 10.53
CA GLN A 302 -0.49 5.85 11.94
C GLN A 302 -1.71 5.94 12.86
N GLU A 303 -2.62 6.88 12.60
CA GLU A 303 -3.87 7.01 13.34
C GLU A 303 -4.75 5.77 13.21
N GLN A 304 -4.87 5.21 12.00
CA GLN A 304 -5.62 3.98 11.75
C GLN A 304 -5.08 2.81 12.58
N GLN A 305 -3.74 2.64 12.62
CA GLN A 305 -3.11 1.61 13.45
C GLN A 305 -3.36 1.82 14.95
N GLN A 306 -3.43 3.07 15.40
CA GLN A 306 -3.76 3.39 16.80
C GLN A 306 -5.22 3.06 17.12
N LEU A 307 -6.16 3.39 16.23
CA LEU A 307 -7.58 3.03 16.37
C LEU A 307 -7.78 1.52 16.44
N GLU A 308 -7.08 0.74 15.60
CA GLU A 308 -7.12 -0.72 15.63
C GLU A 308 -6.59 -1.30 16.95
N ARG A 309 -5.50 -0.72 17.49
CA ARG A 309 -4.96 -1.10 18.81
C ARG A 309 -5.96 -0.80 19.92
N LEU A 310 -6.51 0.41 19.94
CA LEU A 310 -7.52 0.81 20.91
C LEU A 310 -8.77 -0.07 20.85
N SER A 311 -9.26 -0.39 19.66
CA SER A 311 -10.37 -1.33 19.46
C SER A 311 -10.06 -2.72 20.06
N THR A 312 -8.83 -3.19 19.86
CA THR A 312 -8.38 -4.50 20.38
C THR A 312 -8.26 -4.47 21.91
N GLU A 313 -7.73 -3.40 22.50
CA GLU A 313 -7.64 -3.22 23.96
C GLU A 313 -9.03 -3.14 24.57
N LEU A 314 -9.93 -2.36 23.99
CA LEU A 314 -11.30 -2.25 24.45
C LEU A 314 -12.03 -3.59 24.41
N ARG A 315 -11.86 -4.39 23.35
CA ARG A 315 -12.41 -5.76 23.27
C ARG A 315 -11.90 -6.64 24.39
N ARG A 316 -10.61 -6.58 24.72
CA ARG A 316 -10.01 -7.33 25.83
C ARG A 316 -10.57 -6.88 27.19
N ASP A 317 -10.71 -5.58 27.40
CA ASP A 317 -11.26 -5.02 28.64
C ASP A 317 -12.72 -5.43 28.83
N ILE A 318 -13.52 -5.38 27.78
CA ILE A 318 -14.91 -5.84 27.78
C ILE A 318 -14.97 -7.35 28.12
N ALA A 319 -14.15 -8.18 27.46
CA ALA A 319 -14.09 -9.60 27.71
C ALA A 319 -13.69 -9.92 29.16
N SER A 320 -12.68 -9.21 29.71
CA SER A 320 -12.21 -9.42 31.09
C SER A 320 -13.26 -9.02 32.14
N ARG A 321 -14.00 -7.93 31.90
CA ARG A 321 -15.05 -7.45 32.81
C ARG A 321 -16.31 -8.30 32.74
N SER A 322 -16.65 -8.88 31.59
CA SER A 322 -17.77 -9.84 31.48
C SER A 322 -17.59 -11.04 32.38
N PHE A 323 -16.34 -11.47 32.61
CA PHE A 323 -16.03 -12.55 33.55
C PHE A 323 -16.12 -12.14 35.02
N GLN A 324 -15.84 -10.88 35.38
CA GLN A 324 -15.85 -10.40 36.76
C GLN A 324 -17.22 -9.94 37.23
N ASN A 325 -18.07 -9.42 36.34
CA ASN A 325 -19.35 -8.77 36.68
C ASN A 325 -20.59 -9.67 36.62
N SER A 326 -20.43 -10.98 36.38
CA SER A 326 -21.53 -11.95 36.55
C SER A 326 -22.09 -11.99 38.00
N VAL A 327 -21.50 -11.23 38.90
CA VAL A 327 -21.84 -11.21 40.34
C VAL A 327 -22.52 -9.88 40.80
N SER A 328 -22.51 -8.82 39.99
CA SER A 328 -23.06 -7.52 40.37
C SER A 328 -23.92 -6.93 39.26
N GLY A 329 -25.20 -6.96 39.42
CA GLY A 329 -26.29 -6.73 38.47
C GLY A 329 -26.38 -5.41 37.68
N ASN A 330 -25.28 -4.76 37.30
CA ASN A 330 -25.24 -3.60 36.40
C ASN A 330 -24.30 -3.89 35.21
N THR A 331 -24.79 -4.63 34.22
CA THR A 331 -24.06 -4.91 32.99
C THR A 331 -24.72 -4.19 31.83
N LEU A 332 -23.89 -3.49 31.04
CA LEU A 332 -24.28 -3.10 29.68
C LEU A 332 -24.74 -4.36 28.92
N SER A 333 -25.80 -4.24 28.15
CA SER A 333 -26.26 -5.36 27.33
C SER A 333 -25.20 -5.72 26.30
N TYR A 334 -25.12 -7.00 25.93
CA TYR A 334 -24.21 -7.49 24.90
C TYR A 334 -24.38 -6.73 23.58
N ASP A 335 -25.58 -6.30 23.26
CA ASP A 335 -25.91 -5.55 22.05
C ASP A 335 -25.36 -4.12 22.08
N GLU A 336 -25.37 -3.45 23.22
CA GLU A 336 -24.78 -2.10 23.38
C GLU A 336 -23.26 -2.15 23.26
N MET A 337 -22.62 -3.20 23.82
CA MET A 337 -21.18 -3.41 23.67
C MET A 337 -20.78 -3.69 22.21
N ASN A 338 -21.51 -4.55 21.52
CA ASN A 338 -21.23 -4.82 20.11
C ASN A 338 -21.45 -3.59 19.24
N LYS A 339 -22.48 -2.80 19.53
CA LYS A 339 -22.71 -1.54 18.83
C LYS A 339 -21.53 -0.58 18.99
N LEU A 340 -21.04 -0.39 20.22
CA LEU A 340 -19.88 0.45 20.49
C LEU A 340 -18.62 -0.02 19.76
N LEU A 341 -18.37 -1.34 19.74
CA LEU A 341 -17.23 -1.92 19.04
C LEU A 341 -17.34 -1.76 17.53
N ASN A 342 -18.53 -1.85 16.98
CA ASN A 342 -18.78 -1.61 15.57
C ASN A 342 -18.64 -0.13 15.22
N ASP A 343 -19.24 0.77 16.03
CA ASP A 343 -19.11 2.22 15.86
C ASP A 343 -17.63 2.65 15.89
N LEU A 344 -16.81 2.03 16.77
CA LEU A 344 -15.37 2.31 16.82
C LEU A 344 -14.60 1.71 15.61
N ALA A 345 -15.03 0.56 15.10
CA ALA A 345 -14.42 -0.06 13.92
C ALA A 345 -14.71 0.72 12.63
N ASP A 346 -15.85 1.42 12.60
CA ASP A 346 -16.28 2.24 11.45
C ASP A 346 -15.65 3.64 11.45
N VAL A 347 -14.89 4.01 12.51
CA VAL A 347 -14.16 5.29 12.55
C VAL A 347 -12.95 5.23 11.61
N GLU A 348 -12.99 6.02 10.55
CA GLU A 348 -11.85 6.21 9.67
C GLU A 348 -10.90 7.30 10.16
N ALA A 349 -9.61 7.00 10.17
CA ALA A 349 -8.58 7.99 10.45
C ALA A 349 -8.55 9.06 9.35
N VAL A 350 -8.45 10.31 9.75
CA VAL A 350 -8.41 11.45 8.82
C VAL A 350 -6.98 11.75 8.36
N GLY A 351 -5.99 11.52 9.20
CA GLY A 351 -4.59 11.85 8.92
C GLY A 351 -4.30 13.35 9.02
N ARG A 352 -4.98 14.04 9.92
CA ARG A 352 -4.87 15.50 10.05
C ARG A 352 -3.57 15.89 10.74
N LEU A 353 -2.78 16.73 10.08
CA LEU A 353 -1.65 17.43 10.68
C LEU A 353 -2.06 18.87 11.02
N VAL A 354 -2.04 19.22 12.29
CA VAL A 354 -2.31 20.59 12.73
C VAL A 354 -1.14 21.48 12.33
N ILE A 355 -1.39 22.45 11.48
CA ILE A 355 -0.39 23.41 10.99
C ILE A 355 -0.80 24.83 11.33
N ASP A 356 0.18 25.72 11.42
CA ASP A 356 -0.03 27.17 11.40
C ASP A 356 0.36 27.69 10.02
N LEU A 357 -0.64 27.74 9.12
CA LEU A 357 -0.39 28.13 7.72
C LEU A 357 0.16 29.56 7.60
N PRO A 358 -0.29 30.57 8.34
CA PRO A 358 0.33 31.89 8.38
C PRO A 358 1.83 31.88 8.70
N LEU A 359 2.30 31.06 9.66
CA LEU A 359 3.72 30.95 10.01
C LEU A 359 4.52 30.27 8.88
N ILE A 360 3.92 29.30 8.20
CA ILE A 360 4.54 28.61 7.07
C ILE A 360 4.69 29.57 5.89
N VAL A 361 3.65 30.32 5.55
CA VAL A 361 3.66 31.28 4.43
C VAL A 361 4.68 32.39 4.67
N ASN A 362 4.87 32.81 5.92
CA ASN A 362 5.85 33.83 6.31
C ASN A 362 7.27 33.27 6.47
N ASN A 363 7.52 32.01 6.08
CA ASN A 363 8.82 31.32 6.20
C ASN A 363 9.35 31.21 7.67
N GLN A 364 8.46 31.28 8.64
CA GLN A 364 8.81 31.08 10.05
C GLN A 364 8.75 29.61 10.45
N GLN A 365 8.02 28.82 9.70
CA GLN A 365 8.01 27.34 9.77
C GLN A 365 8.19 26.77 8.37
N ASN A 366 8.78 25.59 8.29
CA ASN A 366 8.98 24.90 7.03
C ASN A 366 8.29 23.53 7.06
N LEU A 367 7.43 23.27 6.07
CA LEU A 367 6.75 22.01 5.89
C LEU A 367 7.17 21.40 4.55
N VAL A 368 7.97 20.34 4.63
CA VAL A 368 8.34 19.54 3.45
C VAL A 368 7.18 18.66 3.07
N LEU A 369 6.79 18.69 1.81
CA LEU A 369 5.67 17.94 1.25
C LEU A 369 6.03 16.49 0.99
N GLN A 370 5.02 15.62 1.10
CA GLN A 370 5.08 14.19 0.82
C GLN A 370 4.01 13.80 -0.20
N ASP A 371 4.16 12.61 -0.78
CA ASP A 371 3.15 12.09 -1.71
C ASP A 371 1.80 11.91 -1.03
N GLY A 372 0.73 12.30 -1.73
CA GLY A 372 -0.63 12.23 -1.24
C GLY A 372 -1.00 13.29 -0.19
N ASP A 373 -0.11 14.27 0.09
CA ASP A 373 -0.47 15.40 0.96
C ASP A 373 -1.62 16.21 0.35
N VAL A 374 -2.57 16.63 1.20
CA VAL A 374 -3.71 17.46 0.81
C VAL A 374 -3.78 18.70 1.71
N LEU A 375 -3.80 19.86 1.10
CA LEU A 375 -4.13 21.12 1.78
C LEU A 375 -5.53 21.56 1.37
N TYR A 376 -6.36 21.84 2.36
CA TYR A 376 -7.65 22.51 2.18
C TYR A 376 -7.66 23.85 2.91
N VAL A 377 -7.93 24.93 2.17
CA VAL A 377 -8.06 26.28 2.73
C VAL A 377 -9.52 26.69 2.64
N PRO A 378 -10.26 26.77 3.75
CA PRO A 378 -11.67 27.17 3.73
C PRO A 378 -11.85 28.65 3.49
N SER A 379 -13.07 29.03 3.13
CA SER A 379 -13.48 30.42 3.12
C SER A 379 -13.69 30.95 4.58
N LYS A 380 -13.56 32.26 4.73
CA LYS A 380 -13.81 32.94 6.01
C LYS A 380 -15.20 32.61 6.53
N ARG A 381 -15.26 32.16 7.77
CA ARG A 381 -16.49 31.90 8.51
C ARG A 381 -16.70 33.00 9.53
N ASP A 382 -17.94 33.47 9.65
CA ASP A 382 -18.30 34.53 10.60
C ASP A 382 -19.08 33.95 11.80
N SER A 383 -18.90 32.71 12.15
CA SER A 383 -19.67 32.03 13.17
C SER A 383 -18.83 31.28 14.21
N ILE A 384 -19.37 31.19 15.43
CA ILE A 384 -18.92 30.30 16.52
C ILE A 384 -19.97 29.23 16.69
N SER A 385 -19.54 27.96 16.75
CA SER A 385 -20.43 26.83 17.01
C SER A 385 -20.34 26.40 18.47
N VAL A 386 -21.48 26.06 19.09
CA VAL A 386 -21.57 25.51 20.45
C VAL A 386 -22.21 24.13 20.37
N ILE A 387 -21.51 23.11 20.87
CA ILE A 387 -21.95 21.71 20.79
C ILE A 387 -21.72 20.97 22.11
N GLY A 388 -22.41 19.84 22.30
CA GLY A 388 -22.29 18.96 23.47
C GLY A 388 -23.44 19.15 24.45
N GLU A 389 -23.16 19.14 25.76
CA GLU A 389 -24.16 19.21 26.84
C GLU A 389 -24.65 20.64 27.10
N VAL A 390 -25.14 21.30 26.05
CA VAL A 390 -25.87 22.57 26.10
C VAL A 390 -27.33 22.35 25.73
N ASN A 391 -28.22 23.24 26.21
CA ASN A 391 -29.64 23.08 25.95
C ASN A 391 -29.96 23.10 24.45
N TYR A 392 -29.31 23.99 23.68
CA TYR A 392 -29.46 24.09 22.24
C TYR A 392 -28.08 24.14 21.56
N SER A 393 -27.65 23.06 20.93
CA SER A 393 -26.45 23.07 20.08
C SER A 393 -26.73 23.91 18.84
N THR A 394 -26.02 25.03 18.68
CA THR A 394 -26.27 25.98 17.59
C THR A 394 -25.00 26.75 17.20
N SER A 395 -25.07 27.45 16.09
CA SER A 395 -24.00 28.36 15.63
C SER A 395 -24.49 29.81 15.75
N HIS A 396 -23.65 30.62 16.30
CA HIS A 396 -23.90 32.05 16.52
C HIS A 396 -22.99 32.89 15.64
N LEU A 397 -23.44 34.04 15.19
CA LEU A 397 -22.60 34.99 14.50
C LEU A 397 -21.48 35.46 15.45
N TYR A 398 -20.25 35.42 14.96
CA TYR A 398 -19.09 35.89 15.73
C TYR A 398 -19.20 37.37 16.03
N LYS A 399 -18.91 37.75 17.27
CA LYS A 399 -18.81 39.12 17.72
C LYS A 399 -17.54 39.29 18.54
N THR A 400 -16.73 40.31 18.20
CA THR A 400 -15.50 40.62 18.92
C THR A 400 -15.81 40.98 20.36
N GLY A 401 -15.09 40.38 21.33
CA GLY A 401 -15.22 40.69 22.76
C GLY A 401 -16.31 39.88 23.48
N VAL A 402 -17.05 39.02 22.81
CA VAL A 402 -17.99 38.08 23.43
C VAL A 402 -17.22 36.88 23.99
N SER A 403 -17.47 36.52 25.23
CA SER A 403 -16.79 35.41 25.93
C SER A 403 -17.38 34.05 25.61
N VAL A 404 -16.69 32.98 26.05
CA VAL A 404 -17.22 31.61 25.98
C VAL A 404 -18.53 31.49 26.74
N ASP A 405 -18.61 32.08 27.94
CA ASP A 405 -19.77 32.02 28.79
C ASP A 405 -20.99 32.70 28.15
N ASP A 406 -20.77 33.85 27.49
CA ASP A 406 -21.84 34.54 26.77
C ASP A 406 -22.41 33.67 25.62
N TYR A 407 -21.55 32.91 24.87
CA TYR A 407 -22.03 32.00 23.84
C TYR A 407 -22.74 30.78 24.41
N LEU A 408 -22.34 30.29 25.59
CA LEU A 408 -23.06 29.23 26.31
C LEU A 408 -24.46 29.71 26.76
N ASP A 409 -24.56 30.92 27.27
CA ASP A 409 -25.84 31.54 27.63
C ASP A 409 -26.76 31.74 26.43
N LEU A 410 -26.20 32.19 25.28
CA LEU A 410 -26.94 32.28 24.02
C LEU A 410 -27.43 30.93 23.51
N SER A 411 -26.78 29.83 23.89
CA SER A 411 -27.17 28.45 23.59
C SER A 411 -28.17 27.88 24.65
N GLY A 412 -28.73 28.75 25.51
CA GLY A 412 -29.69 28.37 26.52
C GLY A 412 -29.09 27.82 27.82
N GLY A 413 -27.75 27.95 27.99
CA GLY A 413 -27.03 27.46 29.16
C GLY A 413 -26.70 25.96 29.09
N LEU A 414 -26.06 25.50 30.16
CA LEU A 414 -25.57 24.12 30.28
C LEU A 414 -26.70 23.18 30.75
N LYS A 415 -26.64 21.91 30.29
CA LYS A 415 -27.49 20.86 30.86
C LYS A 415 -26.97 20.39 32.22
N ALA A 416 -27.83 19.75 33.00
CA ALA A 416 -27.49 19.23 34.33
C ALA A 416 -26.36 18.18 34.35
N ARG A 417 -26.01 17.61 33.22
CA ARG A 417 -24.92 16.63 33.06
C ARG A 417 -23.68 17.21 32.40
N ALA A 418 -23.60 18.51 32.21
CA ALA A 418 -22.45 19.17 31.65
C ALA A 418 -21.26 19.15 32.61
N ASP A 419 -20.06 18.91 32.10
CA ASP A 419 -18.79 19.06 32.81
C ASP A 419 -18.28 20.49 32.61
N GLU A 420 -18.60 21.36 33.54
CA GLU A 420 -18.24 22.79 33.50
C GLU A 420 -16.72 22.99 33.58
N ASP A 421 -16.01 22.08 34.26
CA ASP A 421 -14.56 22.17 34.49
C ASP A 421 -13.73 21.76 33.26
N ARG A 422 -14.35 21.08 32.29
CA ARG A 422 -13.67 20.52 31.11
C ARG A 422 -14.17 21.06 29.78
N ILE A 423 -14.81 22.21 29.79
CA ILE A 423 -15.17 22.89 28.53
C ILE A 423 -13.90 23.20 27.75
N TYR A 424 -13.89 22.93 26.46
CA TYR A 424 -12.75 23.21 25.59
C TYR A 424 -13.17 23.84 24.27
N ILE A 425 -12.19 24.49 23.60
CA ILE A 425 -12.40 25.15 22.31
C ILE A 425 -11.61 24.38 21.28
N ILE A 426 -12.29 23.98 20.22
CA ILE A 426 -11.65 23.50 18.99
C ILE A 426 -11.49 24.69 18.05
N LYS A 427 -10.28 25.06 17.80
CA LYS A 427 -9.94 26.14 16.83
C LYS A 427 -10.29 25.70 15.41
N ALA A 428 -10.49 26.66 14.53
CA ALA A 428 -10.82 26.41 13.14
C ALA A 428 -9.78 25.48 12.43
N ASN A 429 -8.49 25.50 12.82
CA ASN A 429 -7.46 24.59 12.34
C ASN A 429 -7.48 23.21 13.01
N GLY A 430 -8.40 22.96 13.96
CA GLY A 430 -8.53 21.71 14.69
C GLY A 430 -7.64 21.57 15.93
N SER A 431 -6.83 22.55 16.26
CA SER A 431 -6.13 22.55 17.55
C SER A 431 -7.13 22.70 18.69
N VAL A 432 -6.85 22.05 19.82
CA VAL A 432 -7.70 22.09 21.01
C VAL A 432 -7.07 23.02 22.04
N LYS A 433 -7.85 23.93 22.58
CA LYS A 433 -7.47 24.77 23.72
C LYS A 433 -8.46 24.53 24.87
N ILE A 434 -7.90 24.27 26.05
CA ILE A 434 -8.69 24.22 27.29
C ILE A 434 -8.67 25.62 27.90
N PRO A 435 -9.82 26.27 28.12
CA PRO A 435 -9.85 27.51 28.85
C PRO A 435 -9.29 27.28 30.27
N ASN A 436 -8.41 28.16 30.73
CA ASN A 436 -7.95 28.12 32.14
C ASN A 436 -9.11 28.47 33.06
N THR A 437 -9.78 27.47 33.60
CA THR A 437 -10.86 27.60 34.60
C THR A 437 -10.32 27.83 36.03
N GLY A 438 -9.02 28.09 36.19
CA GLY A 438 -8.41 28.41 37.51
C GLY A 438 -8.52 29.87 37.86
N ASN A 439 -9.61 30.25 38.45
CA ASN A 439 -10.05 31.49 39.06
C ASN A 439 -11.13 32.27 38.28
N TRP A 440 -12.34 32.10 38.71
CA TRP A 440 -13.54 32.89 38.39
C TRP A 440 -13.31 34.41 38.41
N PHE A 441 -12.18 34.91 38.94
CA PHE A 441 -11.84 36.33 39.06
C PHE A 441 -10.61 36.79 38.25
N ALA A 442 -10.05 35.96 37.37
CA ALA A 442 -9.00 36.44 36.48
C ALA A 442 -9.60 37.21 35.29
N VAL A 443 -10.07 38.40 35.58
CA VAL A 443 -10.36 39.47 34.62
C VAL A 443 -9.05 39.86 33.94
N ASN A 444 -8.60 39.15 32.92
CA ASN A 444 -7.69 39.60 31.88
C ASN A 444 -7.07 38.48 31.00
N ASN A 445 -7.74 37.37 30.80
CA ASN A 445 -7.35 36.52 29.67
C ASN A 445 -8.60 36.23 28.84
N SER A 446 -9.03 37.24 28.07
CA SER A 446 -9.92 37.01 26.95
C SER A 446 -9.18 36.05 26.01
N GLN A 447 -9.38 34.75 26.23
CA GLN A 447 -9.04 33.78 25.23
C GLN A 447 -9.87 34.16 24.00
N GLN A 448 -9.24 34.85 23.10
CA GLN A 448 -9.86 35.46 21.95
C GLN A 448 -10.41 34.35 21.09
N LEU A 449 -11.71 34.12 21.16
CA LEU A 449 -12.41 33.32 20.18
C LEU A 449 -12.17 33.91 18.79
N GLU A 450 -11.99 33.08 17.84
CA GLU A 450 -11.81 33.46 16.43
C GLU A 450 -12.98 32.90 15.62
N PRO A 451 -13.34 33.54 14.50
CA PRO A 451 -14.35 33.02 13.60
C PRO A 451 -14.04 31.57 13.20
N GLY A 452 -15.03 30.69 13.25
CA GLY A 452 -14.87 29.28 12.93
C GLY A 452 -14.50 28.38 14.12
N ASP A 453 -14.28 28.94 15.32
CA ASP A 453 -14.04 28.16 16.53
C ASP A 453 -15.31 27.41 16.95
N THR A 454 -15.12 26.26 17.61
CA THR A 454 -16.20 25.46 18.18
C THR A 454 -15.99 25.29 19.68
N ILE A 455 -16.97 25.71 20.47
CA ILE A 455 -17.02 25.48 21.91
C ILE A 455 -17.64 24.10 22.13
N VAL A 456 -16.95 23.24 22.86
CA VAL A 456 -17.42 21.90 23.19
C VAL A 456 -17.62 21.75 24.66
N VAL A 457 -18.83 21.36 25.05
CA VAL A 457 -19.21 21.09 26.44
C VAL A 457 -19.32 19.57 26.60
N PRO A 458 -18.38 18.93 27.31
CA PRO A 458 -18.43 17.50 27.54
C PRO A 458 -19.44 17.13 28.60
N MET A 459 -19.77 15.85 28.69
CA MET A 459 -20.59 15.27 29.73
C MET A 459 -19.75 15.00 30.98
N ASP A 460 -20.30 15.24 32.19
CA ASP A 460 -19.66 14.92 33.46
C ASP A 460 -19.48 13.39 33.64
N ALA A 461 -18.22 12.98 33.74
CA ALA A 461 -17.81 11.60 33.94
C ALA A 461 -18.22 10.97 35.27
N GLY A 462 -18.53 11.80 36.28
CA GLY A 462 -18.97 11.32 37.59
C GLY A 462 -20.36 10.70 37.61
N HIS A 463 -21.16 10.97 36.56
CA HIS A 463 -22.53 10.49 36.42
C HIS A 463 -22.69 9.34 35.41
N VAL A 464 -21.61 8.92 34.76
CA VAL A 464 -21.70 7.95 33.64
C VAL A 464 -20.58 6.93 33.73
N ASP A 465 -20.92 5.65 33.47
CA ASP A 465 -19.92 4.60 33.34
C ASP A 465 -18.87 4.96 32.26
N LYS A 466 -17.61 4.59 32.54
CA LYS A 466 -16.46 4.88 31.67
C LYS A 466 -16.67 4.53 30.17
N LEU A 467 -17.56 3.60 29.85
CA LEU A 467 -17.92 3.20 28.50
C LEU A 467 -18.76 4.27 27.76
N THR A 468 -19.65 4.96 28.44
CA THR A 468 -20.48 6.03 27.84
C THR A 468 -19.62 7.27 27.53
N LEU A 469 -18.58 7.51 28.32
CA LEU A 469 -17.56 8.54 28.03
C LEU A 469 -16.82 8.24 26.72
N TRP A 470 -16.45 6.98 26.48
CA TRP A 470 -15.79 6.58 25.24
C TRP A 470 -16.71 6.74 24.02
N SER A 471 -18.01 6.39 24.15
CA SER A 471 -18.95 6.56 23.02
C SER A 471 -19.13 8.04 22.66
N THR A 472 -19.19 8.92 23.66
CA THR A 472 -19.32 10.38 23.45
C THR A 472 -18.05 10.97 22.84
N ALA A 473 -16.86 10.57 23.31
CA ALA A 473 -15.58 10.97 22.73
C ALA A 473 -15.43 10.51 21.28
N THR A 474 -15.82 9.28 20.99
CA THR A 474 -15.80 8.70 19.63
C THR A 474 -16.79 9.43 18.72
N GLN A 475 -17.98 9.78 19.24
CA GLN A 475 -18.99 10.51 18.49
C GLN A 475 -18.55 11.94 18.14
N ILE A 476 -17.84 12.62 19.05
CA ILE A 476 -17.24 13.94 18.80
C ILE A 476 -16.14 13.84 17.76
N LEU A 477 -15.25 12.85 17.86
CA LEU A 477 -14.21 12.58 16.86
C LEU A 477 -14.81 12.26 15.50
N TYR A 478 -15.87 11.45 15.46
CA TYR A 478 -16.61 11.12 14.24
C TYR A 478 -17.25 12.35 13.60
N GLN A 479 -17.92 13.20 14.37
CA GLN A 479 -18.54 14.43 13.86
C GLN A 479 -17.50 15.42 13.32
N LEU A 480 -16.32 15.49 13.93
CA LEU A 480 -15.20 16.28 13.43
C LEU A 480 -14.60 15.64 12.14
N GLY A 481 -14.51 14.32 12.08
CA GLY A 481 -14.08 13.58 10.90
C GLY A 481 -15.06 13.73 9.73
N VAL A 482 -16.36 13.64 9.97
CA VAL A 482 -17.42 13.83 8.96
C VAL A 482 -17.42 15.25 8.42
N ALA A 483 -17.15 16.27 9.25
CA ALA A 483 -17.01 17.64 8.78
C ALA A 483 -15.83 17.81 7.81
N VAL A 484 -14.76 17.04 7.98
CA VAL A 484 -13.61 17.01 7.05
C VAL A 484 -13.89 16.14 5.84
N ALA A 485 -14.57 15.00 5.99
CA ALA A 485 -14.94 14.11 4.87
C ALA A 485 -15.95 14.78 3.93
N ALA A 486 -16.90 15.57 4.45
CA ALA A 486 -17.79 16.38 3.63
C ALA A 486 -17.05 17.44 2.79
N ILE A 487 -15.85 17.83 3.23
CA ILE A 487 -14.96 18.73 2.49
C ILE A 487 -14.17 17.98 1.41
N SER A 488 -13.89 16.69 1.59
CA SER A 488 -13.13 15.87 0.64
C SER A 488 -14.00 15.29 -0.51
N SER A 489 -15.33 15.40 -0.39
CA SER A 489 -16.29 14.89 -1.40
C SER A 489 -16.81 15.97 -2.36
N ILE A 490 -16.30 17.22 -2.25
CA ILE A 490 -16.54 18.31 -3.20
C ILE A 490 -15.25 18.54 -3.99
#